data_d1648b182aa489c30658d1649c81c1e1
#
_entry.id   d1648b182aa489c30658d1649c81c1e1
#
_cell.length_a   1.000
_cell.length_b   1.000
_cell.length_c   1.000
_cell.angle_alpha   90.00
_cell.angle_beta   90.00
_cell.angle_gamma   90.00
#
_symmetry.space_group_name_H-M   'P 1'
#
loop_
_entity.id
_entity.type
_entity.pdbx_description
1 polymer ?
#
loop_
_entity_poly.entity_id
_entity_poly.type
_entity_poly.pdbx_seq_one_letter_code
_entity_poly.pdbx_strand_id
1 'polypeptide(L)'
;MENEFMLLPITLSDRQNALLIRECNSYTERFGLQLTQEAVQNLMMKRRESLNRYGRIEFGTSILPKLITMFADSAYFNQEEYEELLTELQDFFYYFKREAMEKLSDDELIKIMRLYFDEVCQGSVEYLRSTILENYCRDIRYDTMEYQLMGGYEDDYTDFLDWDERNWD
;
A
#
# COMPACT_ATOMS: atom_id res chain seq x y z
N MET A 1 -13.83 24.78 22.97
CA MET A 1 -13.16 25.66 22.00
C MET A 1 -11.74 25.19 21.65
N GLU A 2 -10.96 24.75 22.60
CA GLU A 2 -9.60 24.24 22.33
C GLU A 2 -9.58 22.96 21.47
N ASN A 3 -10.63 22.14 21.57
CA ASN A 3 -10.73 20.89 20.79
C ASN A 3 -11.05 21.11 19.31
N GLU A 4 -11.70 22.20 18.93
CA GLU A 4 -12.02 22.51 17.54
C GLU A 4 -10.76 22.89 16.74
N PHE A 5 -9.82 23.59 17.35
CA PHE A 5 -8.59 24.01 16.68
C PHE A 5 -7.65 22.84 16.38
N MET A 6 -7.61 21.82 17.23
CA MET A 6 -6.79 20.62 17.00
C MET A 6 -7.39 19.64 16.00
N LEU A 7 -8.71 19.66 15.84
CA LEU A 7 -9.41 18.76 14.90
C LEU A 7 -9.49 19.33 13.48
N LEU A 8 -9.37 20.64 13.32
CA LEU A 8 -9.48 21.32 12.01
C LEU A 8 -8.48 20.80 10.96
N PRO A 9 -7.17 20.65 11.25
CA PRO A 9 -6.24 20.11 10.25
C PRO A 9 -6.55 18.68 9.84
N ILE A 10 -6.98 17.84 10.78
CA ILE A 10 -7.36 16.44 10.53
C ILE A 10 -8.63 16.39 9.68
N THR A 11 -9.62 17.22 10.00
CA THR A 11 -10.89 17.30 9.27
C THR A 11 -10.68 17.77 7.84
N LEU A 12 -9.83 18.79 7.62
CA LEU A 12 -9.51 19.28 6.29
C LEU A 12 -8.76 18.25 5.46
N SER A 13 -7.79 17.57 6.06
CA SER A 13 -7.04 16.49 5.42
C SER A 13 -7.95 15.33 5.04
N ASP A 14 -8.88 14.94 5.90
CA ASP A 14 -9.86 13.89 5.60
C ASP A 14 -10.78 14.28 4.45
N ARG A 15 -11.24 15.52 4.40
CA ARG A 15 -12.07 16.04 3.29
C ARG A 15 -11.30 16.03 1.98
N GLN A 16 -10.07 16.48 1.98
CA GLN A 16 -9.21 16.47 0.80
C GLN A 16 -8.98 15.05 0.30
N ASN A 17 -8.68 14.12 1.20
CA ASN A 17 -8.50 12.72 0.86
C ASN A 17 -9.78 12.10 0.31
N ALA A 18 -10.94 12.39 0.91
CA ALA A 18 -12.23 11.92 0.40
C ALA A 18 -12.51 12.44 -1.00
N LEU A 19 -12.20 13.71 -1.28
CA LEU A 19 -12.36 14.29 -2.62
C LEU A 19 -11.44 13.61 -3.63
N LEU A 20 -10.18 13.37 -3.28
CA LEU A 20 -9.23 12.69 -4.16
C LEU A 20 -9.68 11.26 -4.48
N ILE A 21 -10.21 10.56 -3.48
CA ILE A 21 -10.75 9.20 -3.68
C ILE A 21 -11.95 9.23 -4.62
N ARG A 22 -12.85 10.19 -4.44
CA ARG A 22 -14.02 10.36 -5.31
C ARG A 22 -13.63 10.73 -6.74
N GLU A 23 -12.61 11.56 -6.91
CA GLU A 23 -12.07 11.93 -8.23
C GLU A 23 -11.56 10.70 -8.99
N CYS A 24 -11.10 9.67 -8.30
CA CYS A 24 -10.70 8.41 -8.91
C CYS A 24 -11.84 7.72 -9.66
N ASN A 25 -13.10 7.97 -9.28
CA ASN A 25 -14.26 7.40 -9.97
C ASN A 25 -14.29 7.76 -11.46
N SER A 26 -13.82 8.92 -11.83
CA SER A 26 -13.74 9.33 -13.25
C SER A 26 -12.79 8.44 -14.05
N TYR A 27 -11.72 7.99 -13.41
CA TYR A 27 -10.77 7.06 -14.02
C TYR A 27 -11.28 5.63 -14.00
N THR A 28 -11.85 5.18 -12.88
CA THR A 28 -12.23 3.77 -12.67
C THR A 28 -13.55 3.40 -13.33
N GLU A 29 -14.34 4.38 -13.75
CA GLU A 29 -15.61 4.16 -14.46
C GLU A 29 -15.42 3.28 -15.69
N ARG A 30 -14.34 3.45 -16.43
CA ARG A 30 -14.01 2.63 -17.63
C ARG A 30 -13.85 1.15 -17.32
N PHE A 31 -13.58 0.82 -16.06
CA PHE A 31 -13.45 -0.56 -15.60
C PHE A 31 -14.70 -1.06 -14.87
N GLY A 32 -15.75 -0.25 -14.86
CA GLY A 32 -17.01 -0.58 -14.16
C GLY A 32 -16.93 -0.45 -12.66
N LEU A 33 -15.97 0.33 -12.14
CA LEU A 33 -15.74 0.48 -10.71
C LEU A 33 -16.11 1.89 -10.25
N GLN A 34 -16.96 1.97 -9.23
CA GLN A 34 -17.42 3.23 -8.64
C GLN A 34 -17.47 3.08 -7.11
N LEU A 35 -17.02 4.11 -6.42
CA LEU A 35 -17.16 4.22 -4.98
C LEU A 35 -18.27 5.20 -4.65
N THR A 36 -19.23 4.76 -3.85
CA THR A 36 -20.26 5.64 -3.29
C THR A 36 -19.66 6.53 -2.21
N GLN A 37 -20.37 7.59 -1.85
CA GLN A 37 -19.94 8.45 -0.74
C GLN A 37 -19.81 7.66 0.57
N GLU A 38 -20.73 6.73 0.81
CA GLU A 38 -20.68 5.84 1.98
C GLU A 38 -19.42 4.95 1.96
N ALA A 39 -19.11 4.36 0.80
CA ALA A 39 -17.91 3.54 0.64
C ALA A 39 -16.63 4.35 0.91
N VAL A 40 -16.55 5.58 0.42
CA VAL A 40 -15.42 6.47 0.68
C VAL A 40 -15.27 6.75 2.18
N GLN A 41 -16.37 7.02 2.86
CA GLN A 41 -16.35 7.26 4.30
C GLN A 41 -15.89 6.03 5.08
N ASN A 42 -16.36 4.85 4.69
CA ASN A 42 -15.95 3.59 5.29
C ASN A 42 -14.44 3.33 5.10
N LEU A 43 -13.93 3.59 3.90
CA LEU A 43 -12.50 3.46 3.60
C LEU A 43 -11.66 4.42 4.45
N MET A 44 -12.11 5.64 4.63
CA MET A 44 -11.42 6.62 5.48
C MET A 44 -11.42 6.21 6.95
N MET A 45 -12.53 5.65 7.43
CA MET A 45 -12.62 5.12 8.79
C MET A 45 -11.68 3.93 8.98
N LYS A 46 -11.64 3.00 8.04
CA LYS A 46 -10.73 1.85 8.04
C LYS A 46 -9.27 2.28 7.98
N ARG A 47 -8.98 3.34 7.24
CA ARG A 47 -7.63 3.94 7.23
C ARG A 47 -7.18 4.34 8.63
N ARG A 48 -8.03 5.04 9.38
CA ARG A 48 -7.71 5.44 10.76
C ARG A 48 -7.47 4.23 11.66
N GLU A 49 -8.31 3.21 11.54
CA GLU A 49 -8.15 1.98 12.31
C GLU A 49 -6.81 1.31 12.03
N SER A 50 -6.43 1.20 10.76
CA SER A 50 -5.16 0.60 10.35
C SER A 50 -3.96 1.42 10.84
N LEU A 51 -4.00 2.73 10.67
CA LEU A 51 -2.93 3.61 11.14
C LEU A 51 -2.72 3.49 12.66
N ASN A 52 -3.82 3.44 13.41
CA ASN A 52 -3.75 3.24 14.87
C ASN A 52 -3.20 1.85 15.22
N ARG A 53 -3.65 0.83 14.51
CA ARG A 53 -3.24 -0.56 14.75
C ARG A 53 -1.74 -0.73 14.58
N TYR A 54 -1.17 -0.11 13.56
CA TYR A 54 0.25 -0.24 13.24
C TYR A 54 1.11 0.90 13.76
N GLY A 55 0.55 1.79 14.57
CA GLY A 55 1.28 2.88 15.19
C GLY A 55 1.89 3.87 14.20
N ARG A 56 1.21 4.10 13.08
CA ARG A 56 1.70 4.94 11.99
C ARG A 56 0.93 6.26 11.93
N ILE A 57 1.65 7.33 11.66
CA ILE A 57 1.07 8.65 11.36
C ILE A 57 1.32 8.94 9.89
N GLU A 58 0.26 9.23 9.15
CA GLU A 58 0.33 9.61 7.74
C GLU A 58 -0.19 11.03 7.57
N PHE A 59 0.68 11.91 7.13
CA PHE A 59 0.34 13.32 6.87
C PHE A 59 0.06 13.51 5.38
N GLY A 60 -0.98 14.31 5.07
CA GLY A 60 -1.32 14.66 3.69
C GLY A 60 -2.15 13.59 2.99
N THR A 61 -1.75 13.21 1.78
CA THR A 61 -2.52 12.32 0.91
C THR A 61 -2.51 10.87 1.39
N SER A 62 -3.71 10.27 1.47
CA SER A 62 -3.85 8.86 1.80
C SER A 62 -3.28 7.97 0.68
N ILE A 63 -3.00 6.71 1.00
CA ILE A 63 -2.50 5.73 0.02
C ILE A 63 -3.60 5.26 -0.96
N LEU A 64 -4.87 5.50 -0.64
CA LEU A 64 -6.01 5.00 -1.42
C LEU A 64 -6.01 5.42 -2.88
N PRO A 65 -5.75 6.69 -3.26
CA PRO A 65 -5.69 7.04 -4.69
C PRO A 65 -4.63 6.25 -5.45
N LYS A 66 -3.50 5.96 -4.84
CA LYS A 66 -2.43 5.15 -5.46
C LYS A 66 -2.86 3.69 -5.60
N LEU A 67 -3.49 3.12 -4.58
CA LEU A 67 -4.04 1.76 -4.63
C LEU A 67 -5.10 1.65 -5.72
N ILE A 68 -6.04 2.58 -5.75
CA ILE A 68 -7.10 2.60 -6.76
C ILE A 68 -6.52 2.65 -8.17
N THR A 69 -5.60 3.57 -8.42
CA THR A 69 -4.99 3.73 -9.74
C THR A 69 -4.21 2.47 -10.16
N MET A 70 -3.51 1.85 -9.23
CA MET A 70 -2.70 0.67 -9.54
C MET A 70 -3.53 -0.59 -9.76
N PHE A 71 -4.65 -0.75 -9.05
CA PHE A 71 -5.43 -1.99 -9.07
C PHE A 71 -6.68 -1.96 -9.95
N ALA A 72 -7.13 -0.79 -10.39
CA ALA A 72 -8.41 -0.61 -11.08
C ALA A 72 -8.54 -1.45 -12.36
N ASP A 73 -7.45 -1.64 -13.09
CA ASP A 73 -7.45 -2.41 -14.35
C ASP A 73 -7.15 -3.90 -14.15
N SER A 74 -7.08 -4.36 -12.91
CA SER A 74 -6.91 -5.79 -12.63
C SER A 74 -8.15 -6.58 -13.04
N ALA A 75 -7.95 -7.73 -13.69
CA ALA A 75 -9.03 -8.62 -14.07
C ALA A 75 -9.77 -9.23 -12.87
N TYR A 76 -9.17 -9.15 -11.69
CA TYR A 76 -9.73 -9.70 -10.44
C TYR A 76 -10.53 -8.69 -9.64
N PHE A 77 -10.59 -7.43 -10.09
CA PHE A 77 -11.41 -6.41 -9.46
C PHE A 77 -12.80 -6.38 -10.09
N ASN A 78 -13.82 -6.35 -9.24
CA ASN A 78 -15.22 -6.21 -9.65
C ASN A 78 -15.93 -5.26 -8.70
N GLN A 79 -17.07 -4.72 -9.16
CA GLN A 79 -17.81 -3.71 -8.38
C GLN A 79 -18.33 -4.26 -7.05
N GLU A 80 -18.73 -5.51 -7.00
CA GLU A 80 -19.32 -6.11 -5.79
C GLU A 80 -18.33 -6.20 -4.64
N GLU A 81 -17.08 -6.52 -4.94
CA GLU A 81 -16.01 -6.68 -3.95
C GLU A 81 -15.08 -5.47 -3.84
N TYR A 82 -15.32 -4.41 -4.61
CA TYR A 82 -14.41 -3.28 -4.77
C TYR A 82 -14.04 -2.62 -3.44
N GLU A 83 -15.05 -2.25 -2.65
CA GLU A 83 -14.82 -1.61 -1.34
C GLU A 83 -14.06 -2.55 -0.39
N GLU A 84 -14.44 -3.82 -0.34
CA GLU A 84 -13.81 -4.81 0.53
C GLU A 84 -12.35 -5.06 0.12
N LEU A 85 -12.09 -5.22 -1.17
CA LEU A 85 -10.73 -5.40 -1.68
C LEU A 85 -9.83 -4.21 -1.34
N LEU A 86 -10.33 -2.98 -1.54
CA LEU A 86 -9.57 -1.78 -1.18
C LEU A 86 -9.33 -1.69 0.33
N THR A 87 -10.30 -2.06 1.14
CA THR A 87 -10.16 -2.09 2.60
C THR A 87 -9.03 -3.04 3.01
N GLU A 88 -9.02 -4.25 2.48
CA GLU A 88 -8.00 -5.25 2.78
C GLU A 88 -6.63 -4.85 2.26
N LEU A 89 -6.55 -4.37 1.02
CA LEU A 89 -5.28 -3.92 0.44
C LEU A 89 -4.69 -2.74 1.19
N GLN A 90 -5.52 -1.81 1.64
CA GLN A 90 -5.09 -0.68 2.46
C GLN A 90 -4.48 -1.15 3.78
N ASP A 91 -5.16 -2.06 4.48
CA ASP A 91 -4.67 -2.61 5.74
C ASP A 91 -3.35 -3.36 5.52
N PHE A 92 -3.27 -4.17 4.48
CA PHE A 92 -2.06 -4.93 4.14
C PHE A 92 -0.91 -4.01 3.78
N PHE A 93 -1.17 -2.92 3.07
CA PHE A 93 -0.15 -1.93 2.74
C PHE A 93 0.52 -1.39 4.01
N TYR A 94 -0.27 -0.95 4.98
CA TYR A 94 0.30 -0.41 6.22
C TYR A 94 1.01 -1.47 7.06
N TYR A 95 0.47 -2.67 7.10
CA TYR A 95 1.11 -3.80 7.78
C TYR A 95 2.47 -4.12 7.18
N PHE A 96 2.54 -4.31 5.86
CA PHE A 96 3.78 -4.69 5.20
C PHE A 96 4.79 -3.55 5.11
N LYS A 97 4.33 -2.31 5.07
CA LYS A 97 5.20 -1.14 5.18
C LYS A 97 5.98 -1.17 6.50
N ARG A 98 5.29 -1.52 7.58
CA ARG A 98 5.89 -1.70 8.90
C ARG A 98 6.82 -2.92 8.93
N GLU A 99 6.37 -4.06 8.41
CA GLU A 99 7.15 -5.31 8.43
C GLU A 99 8.43 -5.21 7.60
N ALA A 100 8.42 -4.44 6.52
CA ALA A 100 9.60 -4.14 5.71
C ALA A 100 10.50 -3.06 6.33
N MET A 101 10.21 -2.59 7.53
CA MET A 101 10.98 -1.57 8.27
C MET A 101 11.20 -0.28 7.46
N GLU A 102 10.19 0.14 6.71
CA GLU A 102 10.22 1.34 5.85
C GLU A 102 11.30 1.30 4.75
N LYS A 103 11.82 0.14 4.41
CA LYS A 103 12.85 -0.02 3.37
C LYS A 103 12.30 0.08 1.95
N LEU A 104 11.01 -0.19 1.77
CA LEU A 104 10.34 -0.04 0.50
C LEU A 104 9.62 1.31 0.47
N SER A 105 9.73 2.02 -0.66
CA SER A 105 8.88 3.19 -0.87
C SER A 105 7.42 2.76 -1.05
N ASP A 106 6.50 3.70 -0.90
CA ASP A 106 5.07 3.42 -1.09
C ASP A 106 4.81 2.86 -2.49
N ASP A 107 5.40 3.48 -3.50
CA ASP A 107 5.21 3.06 -4.90
C ASP A 107 5.79 1.68 -5.19
N GLU A 108 6.95 1.37 -4.62
CA GLU A 108 7.58 0.04 -4.75
C GLU A 108 6.71 -1.04 -4.13
N LEU A 109 6.21 -0.81 -2.92
CA LEU A 109 5.36 -1.77 -2.23
C LEU A 109 4.05 -2.00 -2.98
N ILE A 110 3.41 -0.94 -3.47
CA ILE A 110 2.17 -1.06 -4.23
C ILE A 110 2.38 -1.83 -5.53
N LYS A 111 3.48 -1.58 -6.24
CA LYS A 111 3.82 -2.32 -7.46
C LYS A 111 4.01 -3.80 -7.20
N ILE A 112 4.71 -4.15 -6.12
CA ILE A 112 4.94 -5.53 -5.72
C ILE A 112 3.62 -6.20 -5.33
N MET A 113 2.79 -5.50 -4.57
CA MET A 113 1.45 -5.99 -4.20
C MET A 113 0.62 -6.30 -5.45
N ARG A 114 0.58 -5.39 -6.43
CA ARG A 114 -0.15 -5.58 -7.66
C ARG A 114 0.38 -6.75 -8.47
N LEU A 115 1.69 -6.84 -8.62
CA LEU A 115 2.33 -7.91 -9.37
C LEU A 115 1.98 -9.29 -8.80
N TYR A 116 2.15 -9.45 -7.50
CA TYR A 116 1.86 -10.73 -6.85
C TYR A 116 0.35 -11.03 -6.81
N PHE A 117 -0.48 -10.00 -6.64
CA PHE A 117 -1.93 -10.14 -6.64
C PHE A 117 -2.43 -10.75 -7.96
N ASP A 118 -1.94 -10.25 -9.09
CA ASP A 118 -2.35 -10.74 -10.41
C ASP A 118 -1.67 -12.05 -10.79
N GLU A 119 -0.34 -12.07 -10.74
CA GLU A 119 0.47 -13.13 -11.36
C GLU A 119 0.57 -14.39 -10.50
N VAL A 120 0.63 -14.25 -9.20
CA VAL A 120 0.85 -15.38 -8.28
C VAL A 120 -0.42 -15.75 -7.54
N CYS A 121 -1.09 -14.78 -6.98
CA CYS A 121 -2.27 -15.00 -6.11
C CYS A 121 -3.58 -15.09 -6.88
N GLN A 122 -3.59 -14.71 -8.15
CA GLN A 122 -4.77 -14.74 -9.02
C GLN A 122 -6.00 -14.10 -8.36
N GLY A 123 -5.79 -12.93 -7.75
CA GLY A 123 -6.84 -12.13 -7.11
C GLY A 123 -7.16 -12.52 -5.67
N SER A 124 -6.44 -13.45 -5.08
CA SER A 124 -6.64 -13.84 -3.68
C SER A 124 -5.82 -12.94 -2.74
N VAL A 125 -6.49 -12.03 -2.05
CA VAL A 125 -5.86 -11.16 -1.05
C VAL A 125 -5.37 -11.95 0.16
N GLU A 126 -6.07 -13.01 0.52
CA GLU A 126 -5.66 -13.89 1.62
C GLU A 126 -4.33 -14.56 1.33
N TYR A 127 -4.15 -15.09 0.12
CA TYR A 127 -2.89 -15.71 -0.29
C TYR A 127 -1.76 -14.69 -0.37
N LEU A 128 -2.05 -13.50 -0.88
CA LEU A 128 -1.11 -12.38 -0.93
C LEU A 128 -0.58 -12.04 0.47
N ARG A 129 -1.48 -11.94 1.42
CA ARG A 129 -1.14 -11.61 2.81
C ARG A 129 -0.34 -12.73 3.49
N SER A 130 -0.87 -13.95 3.44
CA SER A 130 -0.42 -15.04 4.32
C SER A 130 0.87 -15.72 3.87
N THR A 131 1.24 -15.60 2.61
CA THR A 131 2.34 -16.39 2.07
C THR A 131 3.38 -15.56 1.32
N ILE A 132 2.95 -14.88 0.28
CA ILE A 132 3.89 -14.27 -0.67
C ILE A 132 4.51 -12.98 -0.12
N LEU A 133 3.66 -12.04 0.27
CA LEU A 133 4.13 -10.73 0.69
C LEU A 133 4.80 -10.77 2.07
N GLU A 134 4.31 -11.64 2.95
CA GLU A 134 4.93 -11.85 4.26
C GLU A 134 6.35 -12.39 4.12
N ASN A 135 6.56 -13.37 3.27
CA ASN A 135 7.89 -13.91 3.00
C ASN A 135 8.82 -12.85 2.39
N TYR A 136 8.33 -12.10 1.43
CA TYR A 136 9.09 -11.03 0.78
C TYR A 136 9.55 -9.96 1.78
N CYS A 137 8.65 -9.48 2.61
CA CYS A 137 8.97 -8.46 3.61
C CYS A 137 9.88 -9.00 4.72
N ARG A 138 9.72 -10.27 5.07
CA ARG A 138 10.61 -10.93 6.02
C ARG A 138 12.03 -11.02 5.48
N ASP A 139 12.19 -11.38 4.23
CA ASP A 139 13.50 -11.48 3.60
C ASP A 139 14.20 -10.11 3.56
N ILE A 140 13.49 -9.05 3.20
CA ILE A 140 14.03 -7.69 3.24
C ILE A 140 14.47 -7.30 4.66
N ARG A 141 13.70 -7.67 5.67
CA ARG A 141 14.02 -7.38 7.06
C ARG A 141 15.28 -8.15 7.51
N TYR A 142 15.40 -9.42 7.12
CA TYR A 142 16.56 -10.23 7.43
C TYR A 142 17.82 -9.71 6.76
N ASP A 143 17.77 -9.42 5.49
CA ASP A 143 18.90 -8.85 4.74
C ASP A 143 19.37 -7.54 5.40
N THR A 144 18.44 -6.71 5.84
CA THR A 144 18.76 -5.47 6.53
C THR A 144 19.43 -5.73 7.88
N MET A 145 18.94 -6.70 8.65
CA MET A 145 19.52 -7.07 9.95
C MET A 145 20.91 -7.66 9.79
N GLU A 146 21.08 -8.55 8.83
CA GLU A 146 22.36 -9.15 8.53
C GLU A 146 23.39 -8.10 8.11
N TYR A 147 22.97 -7.17 7.25
CA TYR A 147 23.80 -6.04 6.84
C TYR A 147 24.22 -5.17 8.03
N GLN A 148 23.29 -4.87 8.94
CA GLN A 148 23.58 -4.08 10.15
C GLN A 148 24.51 -4.83 11.11
N LEU A 149 24.35 -6.14 11.25
CA LEU A 149 25.17 -6.97 12.10
C LEU A 149 26.59 -7.17 11.56
N MET A 150 26.74 -7.17 10.24
CA MET A 150 28.05 -7.32 9.56
C MET A 150 28.82 -6.00 9.45
N GLY A 151 28.30 -4.89 9.95
CA GLY A 151 28.97 -3.60 9.98
C GLY A 151 28.93 -2.80 8.69
N GLY A 152 28.00 -3.12 7.81
CA GLY A 152 27.67 -2.31 6.64
C GLY A 152 28.83 -2.11 5.67
N TYR A 153 29.29 -3.15 5.02
CA TYR A 153 30.28 -3.01 3.94
C TYR A 153 29.61 -2.41 2.70
N GLU A 154 29.88 -1.15 2.45
CA GLU A 154 29.35 -0.42 1.29
C GLU A 154 29.81 -1.04 -0.06
N ASP A 155 30.88 -1.80 -0.06
CA ASP A 155 31.47 -2.38 -1.25
C ASP A 155 30.66 -3.55 -1.84
N ASP A 156 29.90 -4.27 -1.03
CA ASP A 156 29.10 -5.41 -1.50
C ASP A 156 27.86 -5.01 -2.27
N TYR A 157 27.36 -3.78 -2.06
CA TYR A 157 26.15 -3.31 -2.73
C TYR A 157 26.40 -2.93 -4.19
N THR A 158 27.60 -2.43 -4.50
CA THR A 158 28.00 -2.09 -5.87
C THR A 158 28.27 -3.34 -6.71
N ASP A 159 28.80 -4.39 -6.09
CA ASP A 159 29.05 -5.68 -6.77
C ASP A 159 27.75 -6.41 -7.14
N PHE A 160 26.70 -6.27 -6.33
CA PHE A 160 25.40 -6.88 -6.63
C PHE A 160 24.69 -6.19 -7.80
N LEU A 161 24.77 -4.87 -7.89
CA LEU A 161 24.22 -4.11 -9.02
C LEU A 161 24.99 -4.38 -10.32
N ASP A 162 26.30 -4.53 -10.22
CA ASP A 162 27.18 -4.89 -11.35
C ASP A 162 26.93 -6.33 -11.82
N TRP A 163 26.53 -7.21 -10.92
CA TRP A 163 26.24 -8.60 -11.26
C TRP A 163 24.94 -8.73 -12.06
N ASP A 164 23.96 -7.90 -11.79
CA ASP A 164 22.66 -7.91 -12.46
C ASP A 164 22.79 -7.39 -13.91
N GLU A 165 23.62 -6.37 -14.14
CA GLU A 165 23.87 -5.85 -15.50
C GLU A 165 24.61 -6.84 -16.41
N ARG A 166 25.46 -7.70 -15.84
CA ARG A 166 26.24 -8.68 -16.62
C ARG A 166 25.47 -9.92 -17.04
N ASN A 167 24.37 -10.23 -16.39
CA ASN A 167 23.56 -11.43 -16.67
C ASN A 167 22.36 -11.19 -17.59
N TRP A 168 22.14 -9.95 -18.01
CA TRP A 168 21.03 -9.61 -18.91
C TRP A 168 21.45 -9.55 -20.40
N ASP A 169 22.71 -9.73 -20.69
CA ASP A 169 23.25 -9.92 -22.03
C ASP A 169 23.31 -11.43 -22.35
#